data_b189d092ddc9d8d6905a46ecc21ed2c2
#
_entry.id   b189d092ddc9d8d6905a46ecc21ed2c2
#
_cell.length_a   1.000
_cell.length_b   1.000
_cell.length_c   1.000
_cell.angle_alpha   90.00
_cell.angle_beta   90.00
_cell.angle_gamma   90.00
#
_symmetry.space_group_name_H-M   'P 1'
#
loop_
_entity.id
_entity.type
_entity.pdbx_description
1 polymer ?
#
loop_
_entity_poly.entity_id
_entity_poly.type
_entity_poly.pdbx_seq_one_letter_code
_entity_poly.pdbx_strand_id
1 'polypeptide(L)'
;MEDARNTFTHAPPVEKKLTPAPLVEVTRGSITESRHHGHVVAVDGDGQVVASLGSPELVTYLRSSAKPLQAVPLVASGAADRFNFTPQEIAVACGSHSGEPLHEETVAAMLAKTGLGAGALKCGVHEPFSPEVARELRRRGEKPRVLQNNCSGKHTGMLALALHLGGATATYDQADNPAQLAIARTVSQFSGVPAASIAVGIDGCGVPVFGVPVRAMALMYARLVAPPDGFDADARAASARIVAAMRAHPELVGGTRERLDTELMRAAGGVISKVGAEGVYTVGVEPSARWPRGLGLALKIEDGEDRRARPTVVIESLRQLGVLDDDALARLAPYAKFVVRNHRGDEVGEVRPAFELER
;
A
#
# COMPACT_ATOMS: atom_id res chain seq x y z
N MET A 1 -40.40 -13.23 4.41
CA MET A 1 -39.08 -12.86 4.94
C MET A 1 -38.11 -12.94 3.77
N GLU A 2 -38.09 -11.89 2.96
CA GLU A 2 -37.24 -11.79 1.76
C GLU A 2 -35.82 -11.43 2.13
N ASP A 3 -34.94 -12.10 1.43
CA ASP A 3 -33.49 -12.21 1.64
C ASP A 3 -32.78 -10.86 1.30
N ALA A 4 -32.37 -10.11 2.32
CA ALA A 4 -31.65 -8.84 2.19
C ALA A 4 -30.16 -9.03 1.83
N ARG A 5 -29.82 -10.09 1.08
CA ARG A 5 -28.46 -10.39 0.60
C ARG A 5 -28.36 -10.03 -0.87
N ASN A 6 -28.19 -8.80 -1.23
CA ASN A 6 -27.47 -8.35 -2.43
C ASN A 6 -28.01 -7.03 -3.01
N THR A 7 -27.54 -5.91 -2.53
CA THR A 7 -27.77 -4.61 -3.18
C THR A 7 -26.49 -3.91 -3.61
N PHE A 8 -25.49 -4.65 -4.05
CA PHE A 8 -24.40 -4.08 -4.85
C PHE A 8 -24.68 -4.38 -6.32
N THR A 9 -25.56 -3.60 -6.95
CA THR A 9 -25.79 -3.67 -8.38
C THR A 9 -24.63 -3.03 -9.12
N HIS A 10 -23.86 -3.85 -9.83
CA HIS A 10 -22.85 -3.40 -10.78
C HIS A 10 -23.49 -2.73 -11.98
N ALA A 11 -23.31 -1.41 -12.13
CA ALA A 11 -23.33 -0.81 -13.44
C ALA A 11 -21.93 -1.00 -14.05
N PRO A 12 -21.78 -1.64 -15.22
CA PRO A 12 -20.48 -1.71 -15.87
C PRO A 12 -20.04 -0.30 -16.28
N PRO A 13 -18.80 0.11 -15.98
CA PRO A 13 -18.29 1.36 -16.53
C PRO A 13 -18.21 1.26 -18.06
N VAL A 14 -18.60 2.34 -18.73
CA VAL A 14 -18.36 2.52 -20.16
C VAL A 14 -16.85 2.41 -20.40
N GLU A 15 -16.39 1.36 -21.04
CA GLU A 15 -15.00 1.15 -21.41
C GLU A 15 -14.55 2.24 -22.39
N LYS A 16 -14.08 3.39 -21.89
CA LYS A 16 -13.05 4.13 -22.60
C LYS A 16 -11.88 3.16 -22.74
N LYS A 17 -11.40 2.96 -23.97
CA LYS A 17 -10.21 2.14 -24.23
C LYS A 17 -9.05 2.74 -23.44
N LEU A 18 -8.81 2.20 -22.23
CA LEU A 18 -7.75 2.65 -21.31
C LEU A 18 -6.47 1.97 -21.79
N THR A 19 -5.70 2.65 -22.64
CA THR A 19 -4.49 2.07 -23.21
C THR A 19 -3.33 2.19 -22.24
N PRO A 20 -2.77 1.07 -21.75
CA PRO A 20 -1.58 1.11 -20.92
C PRO A 20 -0.36 1.49 -21.79
N ALA A 21 0.56 2.24 -21.19
CA ALA A 21 1.82 2.64 -21.83
C ALA A 21 2.93 1.63 -21.54
N PRO A 22 3.91 1.46 -22.42
CA PRO A 22 5.11 0.69 -22.12
C PRO A 22 5.91 1.38 -21.03
N LEU A 23 6.23 0.65 -19.96
CA LEU A 23 6.92 1.18 -18.78
C LEU A 23 8.31 0.56 -18.58
N VAL A 24 8.46 -0.73 -18.87
CA VAL A 24 9.71 -1.45 -18.64
C VAL A 24 10.01 -2.35 -19.83
N GLU A 25 11.28 -2.37 -20.21
CA GLU A 25 11.83 -3.32 -21.19
C GLU A 25 12.76 -4.32 -20.48
N VAL A 26 12.64 -5.57 -20.89
CA VAL A 26 13.59 -6.62 -20.58
C VAL A 26 14.36 -6.93 -21.85
N THR A 27 15.68 -6.76 -21.84
CA THR A 27 16.53 -6.99 -23.00
C THR A 27 17.31 -8.29 -22.87
N ARG A 28 17.72 -8.83 -24.01
CA ARG A 28 18.74 -9.87 -24.13
C ARG A 28 19.62 -9.55 -25.33
N GLY A 29 20.89 -9.24 -25.06
CA GLY A 29 21.75 -8.65 -26.08
C GLY A 29 21.14 -7.36 -26.62
N SER A 30 20.99 -7.26 -27.94
CA SER A 30 20.43 -6.07 -28.62
C SER A 30 18.91 -6.11 -28.79
N ILE A 31 18.22 -7.14 -28.32
CA ILE A 31 16.79 -7.34 -28.53
C ILE A 31 16.02 -7.06 -27.25
N THR A 32 14.90 -6.33 -27.35
CA THR A 32 13.88 -6.28 -26.32
C THR A 32 13.07 -7.58 -26.35
N GLU A 33 13.30 -8.43 -25.33
CA GLU A 33 12.70 -9.76 -25.22
C GLU A 33 11.28 -9.72 -24.68
N SER A 34 10.98 -8.78 -23.77
CA SER A 34 9.64 -8.55 -23.24
C SER A 34 9.43 -7.11 -22.76
N ARG A 35 8.15 -6.71 -22.62
CA ARG A 35 7.76 -5.39 -22.12
C ARG A 35 6.67 -5.54 -21.07
N HIS A 36 6.73 -4.69 -20.05
CA HIS A 36 5.65 -4.50 -19.08
C HIS A 36 4.98 -3.15 -19.35
N HIS A 37 3.66 -3.17 -19.40
CA HIS A 37 2.83 -1.99 -19.66
C HIS A 37 2.09 -1.61 -18.38
N GLY A 38 1.63 -0.35 -18.30
CA GLY A 38 0.83 0.07 -17.15
C GLY A 38 0.50 1.56 -17.16
N HIS A 39 0.18 2.05 -15.99
CA HIS A 39 -0.30 3.40 -15.75
C HIS A 39 0.43 4.00 -14.57
N VAL A 40 0.84 5.26 -14.70
CA VAL A 40 1.51 6.04 -13.65
C VAL A 40 0.82 7.39 -13.55
N VAL A 41 0.50 7.84 -12.35
CA VAL A 41 -0.13 9.14 -12.12
C VAL A 41 0.47 9.79 -10.89
N ALA A 42 0.89 11.03 -11.04
CA ALA A 42 1.30 11.90 -9.94
C ALA A 42 0.30 13.05 -9.79
N VAL A 43 -0.14 13.30 -8.55
CA VAL A 43 -1.15 14.30 -8.19
C VAL A 43 -0.62 15.15 -7.05
N ASP A 44 -0.79 16.45 -7.12
CA ASP A 44 -0.46 17.36 -6.01
C ASP A 44 -1.56 17.38 -4.93
N GLY A 45 -1.31 18.10 -3.84
CA GLY A 45 -2.26 18.21 -2.72
C GLY A 45 -3.59 18.89 -3.08
N ASP A 46 -3.65 19.63 -4.19
CA ASP A 46 -4.87 20.27 -4.71
C ASP A 46 -5.68 19.33 -5.62
N GLY A 47 -5.14 18.14 -5.93
CA GLY A 47 -5.78 17.15 -6.78
C GLY A 47 -5.51 17.33 -8.27
N GLN A 48 -4.54 18.20 -8.64
CA GLN A 48 -4.14 18.37 -10.02
C GLN A 48 -3.18 17.25 -10.43
N VAL A 49 -3.42 16.65 -11.59
CA VAL A 49 -2.47 15.72 -12.19
C VAL A 49 -1.27 16.51 -12.69
N VAL A 50 -0.11 16.32 -12.08
CA VAL A 50 1.14 17.04 -12.40
C VAL A 50 2.03 16.25 -13.35
N ALA A 51 1.82 14.95 -13.44
CA ALA A 51 2.45 14.08 -14.43
C ALA A 51 1.66 12.77 -14.54
N SER A 52 1.61 12.20 -15.74
CA SER A 52 0.97 10.90 -15.95
C SER A 52 1.57 10.16 -17.14
N LEU A 53 1.28 8.85 -17.20
CA LEU A 53 1.50 8.03 -18.36
C LEU A 53 0.47 6.89 -18.37
N GLY A 54 -0.08 6.56 -19.54
CA GLY A 54 -1.24 5.67 -19.63
C GLY A 54 -2.53 6.38 -19.21
N SER A 55 -3.46 5.69 -18.56
CA SER A 55 -4.76 6.25 -18.19
C SER A 55 -4.87 6.56 -16.69
N PRO A 56 -5.02 7.83 -16.27
CA PRO A 56 -5.31 8.20 -14.90
C PRO A 56 -6.65 7.67 -14.39
N GLU A 57 -7.59 7.41 -15.29
CA GLU A 57 -8.96 6.99 -14.97
C GLU A 57 -9.13 5.46 -14.92
N LEU A 58 -8.06 4.67 -15.10
CA LEU A 58 -8.14 3.24 -14.89
C LEU A 58 -8.60 2.94 -13.46
N VAL A 59 -9.75 2.27 -13.32
CA VAL A 59 -10.22 1.78 -12.03
C VAL A 59 -9.55 0.45 -11.73
N THR A 60 -8.87 0.37 -10.59
CA THR A 60 -8.26 -0.87 -10.11
C THR A 60 -8.33 -0.95 -8.59
N TYR A 61 -8.13 -2.14 -8.02
CA TYR A 61 -8.14 -2.31 -6.58
C TYR A 61 -6.86 -1.78 -5.93
N LEU A 62 -7.02 -1.02 -4.84
CA LEU A 62 -5.91 -0.53 -4.00
C LEU A 62 -5.05 -1.66 -3.44
N ARG A 63 -5.68 -2.80 -3.14
CA ARG A 63 -5.03 -3.91 -2.44
C ARG A 63 -4.36 -3.39 -1.15
N SER A 64 -3.17 -3.88 -0.84
CA SER A 64 -2.45 -3.47 0.37
C SER A 64 -1.99 -2.01 0.40
N SER A 65 -2.06 -1.26 -0.70
CA SER A 65 -1.81 0.18 -0.67
C SER A 65 -2.89 0.98 0.08
N ALA A 66 -4.05 0.36 0.34
CA ALA A 66 -5.09 0.96 1.19
C ALA A 66 -4.75 1.00 2.69
N LYS A 67 -3.79 0.21 3.17
CA LYS A 67 -3.60 0.00 4.61
C LYS A 67 -3.34 1.27 5.43
N PRO A 68 -2.52 2.24 5.00
CA PRO A 68 -2.38 3.50 5.73
C PRO A 68 -3.71 4.25 5.86
N LEU A 69 -4.54 4.25 4.81
CA LEU A 69 -5.88 4.86 4.82
C LEU A 69 -6.85 4.08 5.73
N GLN A 70 -6.73 2.75 5.77
CA GLN A 70 -7.52 1.91 6.66
C GLN A 70 -7.16 2.13 8.14
N ALA A 71 -5.94 2.61 8.43
CA ALA A 71 -5.50 2.98 9.76
C ALA A 71 -5.98 4.39 10.20
N VAL A 72 -6.40 5.26 9.26
CA VAL A 72 -6.89 6.60 9.63
C VAL A 72 -8.04 6.54 10.63
N PRO A 73 -9.13 5.78 10.44
CA PRO A 73 -10.20 5.74 11.42
C PRO A 73 -9.81 5.10 12.75
N LEU A 74 -8.80 4.20 12.78
CA LEU A 74 -8.24 3.66 14.02
C LEU A 74 -7.64 4.77 14.90
N VAL A 75 -6.95 5.72 14.28
CA VAL A 75 -6.31 6.83 15.00
C VAL A 75 -7.30 7.98 15.23
N ALA A 76 -8.04 8.40 14.21
CA ALA A 76 -8.96 9.54 14.28
C ALA A 76 -10.12 9.33 15.26
N SER A 77 -10.61 8.11 15.43
CA SER A 77 -11.68 7.81 16.40
C SER A 77 -11.21 7.78 17.86
N GLY A 78 -9.90 7.83 18.12
CA GLY A 78 -9.33 7.63 19.45
C GLY A 78 -9.16 6.15 19.83
N ALA A 79 -9.44 5.19 18.93
CA ALA A 79 -9.26 3.77 19.23
C ALA A 79 -7.80 3.42 19.54
N ALA A 80 -6.84 3.99 18.80
CA ALA A 80 -5.42 3.81 19.06
C ALA A 80 -5.02 4.31 20.46
N ASP A 81 -5.60 5.42 20.92
CA ASP A 81 -5.32 5.99 22.24
C ASP A 81 -5.99 5.18 23.35
N ARG A 82 -7.23 4.73 23.15
CA ARG A 82 -7.94 3.85 24.09
C ARG A 82 -7.14 2.60 24.42
N PHE A 83 -6.46 2.02 23.43
CA PHE A 83 -5.64 0.81 23.61
C PHE A 83 -4.15 1.12 23.79
N ASN A 84 -3.76 2.39 23.96
CA ASN A 84 -2.37 2.82 24.14
C ASN A 84 -1.43 2.27 23.06
N PHE A 85 -1.82 2.37 21.78
CA PHE A 85 -0.98 1.92 20.67
C PHE A 85 0.22 2.85 20.49
N THR A 86 1.40 2.25 20.39
CA THR A 86 2.67 2.93 20.14
C THR A 86 2.83 3.29 18.67
N PRO A 87 3.79 4.16 18.30
CA PRO A 87 4.12 4.41 16.89
C PRO A 87 4.46 3.13 16.10
N GLN A 88 5.15 2.17 16.71
CA GLN A 88 5.47 0.88 16.12
C GLN A 88 4.20 0.09 15.76
N GLU A 89 3.24 0.06 16.66
CA GLU A 89 1.98 -0.64 16.48
C GLU A 89 1.11 0.03 15.41
N ILE A 90 1.13 1.36 15.30
CA ILE A 90 0.48 2.10 14.22
C ILE A 90 1.18 1.79 12.88
N ALA A 91 2.51 1.75 12.83
CA ALA A 91 3.25 1.42 11.62
C ALA A 91 2.93 0.00 11.11
N VAL A 92 2.90 -1.01 11.98
CA VAL A 92 2.58 -2.39 11.58
C VAL A 92 1.11 -2.53 11.14
N ALA A 93 0.19 -1.72 11.68
CA ALA A 93 -1.19 -1.66 11.20
C ALA A 93 -1.29 -1.13 9.76
N CYS A 94 -0.34 -0.29 9.32
CA CYS A 94 -0.19 0.19 7.95
C CYS A 94 0.60 -0.81 7.07
N GLY A 95 1.16 -1.86 7.64
CA GLY A 95 2.15 -2.74 7.02
C GLY A 95 1.59 -3.86 6.14
N SER A 96 2.42 -4.29 5.18
CA SER A 96 2.38 -5.63 4.56
C SER A 96 3.68 -6.33 4.90
N HIS A 97 3.80 -6.65 6.19
CA HIS A 97 5.07 -7.03 6.79
C HIS A 97 5.57 -8.42 6.36
N SER A 98 6.86 -8.64 6.56
CA SER A 98 7.54 -9.87 6.11
C SER A 98 7.35 -11.08 7.03
N GLY A 99 6.62 -10.94 8.15
CA GLY A 99 6.39 -12.04 9.11
C GLY A 99 7.63 -12.41 9.92
N GLU A 100 8.54 -11.46 10.12
CA GLU A 100 9.72 -11.59 10.96
C GLU A 100 9.35 -11.53 12.46
N PRO A 101 10.22 -11.98 13.39
CA PRO A 101 9.92 -11.98 14.83
C PRO A 101 9.44 -10.64 15.37
N LEU A 102 10.06 -9.52 14.95
CA LEU A 102 9.63 -8.18 15.37
C LEU A 102 8.17 -7.86 15.00
N HIS A 103 7.69 -8.38 13.87
CA HIS A 103 6.30 -8.18 13.45
C HIS A 103 5.35 -9.00 14.30
N GLU A 104 5.69 -10.28 14.55
CA GLU A 104 4.90 -11.15 15.41
C GLU A 104 4.78 -10.61 16.82
N GLU A 105 5.89 -10.15 17.40
CA GLU A 105 5.95 -9.56 18.75
C GLU A 105 5.11 -8.28 18.83
N THR A 106 5.24 -7.39 17.85
CA THR A 106 4.47 -6.13 17.79
C THR A 106 2.97 -6.41 17.66
N VAL A 107 2.57 -7.33 16.77
CA VAL A 107 1.14 -7.68 16.59
C VAL A 107 0.58 -8.39 17.81
N ALA A 108 1.34 -9.28 18.45
CA ALA A 108 0.94 -9.94 19.68
C ALA A 108 0.74 -8.94 20.82
N ALA A 109 1.62 -7.95 20.96
CA ALA A 109 1.48 -6.87 21.93
C ALA A 109 0.23 -6.02 21.69
N MET A 110 -0.08 -5.68 20.42
CA MET A 110 -1.32 -4.98 20.05
C MET A 110 -2.57 -5.79 20.45
N LEU A 111 -2.60 -7.09 20.13
CA LEU A 111 -3.72 -7.97 20.50
C LEU A 111 -3.91 -8.02 22.01
N ALA A 112 -2.83 -8.19 22.77
CA ALA A 112 -2.89 -8.23 24.22
C ALA A 112 -3.52 -6.95 24.82
N LYS A 113 -3.22 -5.77 24.28
CA LYS A 113 -3.82 -4.49 24.69
C LYS A 113 -5.32 -4.42 24.44
N THR A 114 -5.82 -5.13 23.42
CA THR A 114 -7.27 -5.23 23.14
C THR A 114 -7.99 -6.30 23.95
N GLY A 115 -7.26 -7.10 24.72
CA GLY A 115 -7.80 -8.26 25.43
C GLY A 115 -8.08 -9.48 24.52
N LEU A 116 -7.59 -9.44 23.26
CA LEU A 116 -7.78 -10.51 22.28
C LEU A 116 -6.49 -11.31 22.09
N GLY A 117 -6.63 -12.53 21.60
CA GLY A 117 -5.52 -13.39 21.18
C GLY A 117 -5.48 -13.59 19.65
N ALA A 118 -4.44 -14.28 19.20
CA ALA A 118 -4.23 -14.58 17.77
C ALA A 118 -5.41 -15.30 17.09
N GLY A 119 -6.20 -16.06 17.86
CA GLY A 119 -7.41 -16.73 17.35
C GLY A 119 -8.53 -15.80 16.89
N ALA A 120 -8.48 -14.49 17.25
CA ALA A 120 -9.41 -13.49 16.76
C ALA A 120 -9.11 -13.01 15.33
N LEU A 121 -7.89 -13.27 14.83
CA LEU A 121 -7.46 -12.86 13.50
C LEU A 121 -8.07 -13.76 12.41
N LYS A 122 -8.70 -13.15 11.41
CA LYS A 122 -9.33 -13.83 10.27
C LYS A 122 -8.56 -13.66 8.96
N CYS A 123 -7.33 -13.14 8.98
CA CYS A 123 -6.54 -12.93 7.77
C CYS A 123 -6.03 -14.22 7.10
N GLY A 124 -6.24 -15.37 7.74
CA GLY A 124 -5.70 -16.63 7.26
C GLY A 124 -4.21 -16.79 7.52
N VAL A 125 -3.63 -17.85 6.98
CA VAL A 125 -2.23 -18.21 7.14
C VAL A 125 -1.59 -18.34 5.76
N HIS A 126 -0.39 -17.79 5.58
CA HIS A 126 0.46 -18.00 4.42
C HIS A 126 1.94 -18.04 4.84
N GLU A 127 2.79 -18.49 3.96
CA GLU A 127 4.23 -18.49 4.19
C GLU A 127 4.75 -17.04 4.39
N PRO A 128 5.59 -16.78 5.40
CA PRO A 128 6.18 -15.45 5.59
C PRO A 128 6.88 -14.92 4.33
N PHE A 129 6.79 -13.62 4.08
CA PHE A 129 7.48 -12.99 2.95
C PHE A 129 9.00 -12.91 3.16
N SER A 130 9.48 -12.99 4.42
CA SER A 130 10.91 -13.15 4.70
C SER A 130 11.38 -14.53 4.26
N PRO A 131 12.29 -14.63 3.26
CA PRO A 131 12.82 -15.94 2.82
C PRO A 131 13.60 -16.66 3.93
N GLU A 132 14.19 -15.91 4.86
CA GLU A 132 14.93 -16.46 6.00
C GLU A 132 13.99 -17.13 6.98
N VAL A 133 12.89 -16.44 7.36
CA VAL A 133 11.89 -17.01 8.27
C VAL A 133 11.21 -18.22 7.63
N ALA A 134 10.84 -18.12 6.35
CA ALA A 134 10.22 -19.23 5.62
C ALA A 134 11.13 -20.46 5.54
N ARG A 135 12.44 -20.28 5.30
CA ARG A 135 13.43 -21.36 5.32
C ARG A 135 13.58 -21.98 6.70
N GLU A 136 13.61 -21.15 7.75
CA GLU A 136 13.75 -21.63 9.12
C GLU A 136 12.54 -22.46 9.57
N LEU A 137 11.31 -22.03 9.25
CA LEU A 137 10.10 -22.81 9.51
C LEU A 137 10.17 -24.19 8.83
N ARG A 138 10.56 -24.22 7.54
CA ARG A 138 10.70 -25.47 6.81
C ARG A 138 11.77 -26.38 7.43
N ARG A 139 12.93 -25.80 7.86
CA ARG A 139 14.01 -26.56 8.51
C ARG A 139 13.54 -27.20 9.81
N ARG A 140 12.64 -26.52 10.56
CA ARG A 140 12.09 -27.04 11.83
C ARG A 140 10.86 -27.92 11.65
N GLY A 141 10.34 -28.04 10.43
CA GLY A 141 9.08 -28.74 10.17
C GLY A 141 7.85 -28.00 10.78
N GLU A 142 7.99 -26.71 11.04
CA GLU A 142 6.92 -25.87 11.61
C GLU A 142 6.05 -25.28 10.50
N LYS A 143 4.74 -25.15 10.77
CA LYS A 143 3.80 -24.45 9.89
C LYS A 143 3.79 -22.96 10.19
N PRO A 144 3.55 -22.10 9.19
CA PRO A 144 3.32 -20.67 9.43
C PRO A 144 2.15 -20.43 10.39
N ARG A 145 2.24 -19.35 11.15
CA ARG A 145 1.22 -18.91 12.13
C ARG A 145 0.48 -17.68 11.60
N VAL A 146 -0.72 -17.43 12.08
CA VAL A 146 -1.55 -16.30 11.66
C VAL A 146 -0.88 -14.94 11.95
N LEU A 147 -0.06 -14.84 13.00
CA LEU A 147 0.72 -13.62 13.31
C LEU A 147 1.75 -13.30 12.22
N GLN A 148 2.24 -14.31 11.49
CA GLN A 148 3.20 -14.15 10.39
C GLN A 148 2.54 -13.72 9.09
N ASN A 149 1.19 -13.75 9.02
CA ASN A 149 0.45 -13.22 7.87
C ASN A 149 0.74 -11.73 7.72
N ASN A 150 1.08 -11.28 6.52
CA ASN A 150 1.46 -9.90 6.20
C ASN A 150 0.37 -8.85 6.48
N CYS A 151 -0.85 -9.30 6.79
CA CYS A 151 -1.99 -8.45 7.14
C CYS A 151 -2.36 -8.50 8.63
N SER A 152 -1.66 -9.28 9.46
CA SER A 152 -2.05 -9.50 10.87
C SER A 152 -2.09 -8.18 11.66
N GLY A 153 -1.15 -7.25 11.43
CA GLY A 153 -1.15 -5.92 12.04
C GLY A 153 -2.37 -5.08 11.65
N LYS A 154 -2.70 -5.04 10.36
CA LYS A 154 -3.93 -4.39 9.86
C LYS A 154 -5.19 -4.99 10.51
N HIS A 155 -5.29 -6.30 10.55
CA HIS A 155 -6.44 -6.99 11.16
C HIS A 155 -6.56 -6.69 12.65
N THR A 156 -5.45 -6.60 13.36
CA THR A 156 -5.44 -6.18 14.78
C THR A 156 -5.94 -4.74 14.93
N GLY A 157 -5.52 -3.83 14.05
CA GLY A 157 -6.06 -2.46 14.02
C GLY A 157 -7.56 -2.42 13.76
N MET A 158 -8.08 -3.25 12.83
CA MET A 158 -9.53 -3.36 12.58
C MET A 158 -10.29 -3.95 13.76
N LEU A 159 -9.75 -4.94 14.45
CA LEU A 159 -10.33 -5.49 15.69
C LEU A 159 -10.41 -4.41 16.78
N ALA A 160 -9.34 -3.65 16.98
CA ALA A 160 -9.32 -2.54 17.95
C ALA A 160 -10.36 -1.47 17.60
N LEU A 161 -10.46 -1.10 16.33
CA LEU A 161 -11.46 -0.16 15.83
C LEU A 161 -12.89 -0.70 16.03
N ALA A 162 -13.14 -1.97 15.73
CA ALA A 162 -14.45 -2.59 15.95
C ALA A 162 -14.84 -2.55 17.42
N LEU A 163 -13.96 -2.95 18.33
CA LEU A 163 -14.17 -2.87 19.77
C LEU A 163 -14.46 -1.44 20.25
N HIS A 164 -13.75 -0.45 19.71
CA HIS A 164 -13.93 0.95 20.08
C HIS A 164 -15.30 1.48 19.63
N LEU A 165 -15.74 1.11 18.43
CA LEU A 165 -17.01 1.54 17.83
C LEU A 165 -18.21 0.68 18.26
N GLY A 166 -18.03 -0.30 19.15
CA GLY A 166 -19.11 -1.18 19.60
C GLY A 166 -19.53 -2.24 18.57
N GLY A 167 -18.68 -2.49 17.56
CA GLY A 167 -18.90 -3.54 16.58
C GLY A 167 -18.48 -4.92 17.12
N ALA A 168 -19.13 -5.97 16.61
CA ALA A 168 -18.78 -7.34 16.98
C ALA A 168 -17.42 -7.75 16.38
N THR A 169 -16.52 -8.24 17.22
CA THR A 169 -15.20 -8.73 16.76
C THR A 169 -15.30 -9.98 15.88
N ALA A 170 -16.36 -10.76 16.03
CA ALA A 170 -16.60 -11.94 15.20
C ALA A 170 -16.91 -11.58 13.72
N THR A 171 -17.31 -10.35 13.43
CA THR A 171 -17.68 -9.88 12.08
C THR A 171 -16.89 -8.65 11.64
N TYR A 172 -15.75 -8.36 12.29
CA TYR A 172 -14.95 -7.16 11.99
C TYR A 172 -14.48 -7.08 10.53
N ASP A 173 -14.45 -8.21 9.84
CA ASP A 173 -14.10 -8.40 8.43
C ASP A 173 -15.28 -8.18 7.46
N GLN A 174 -16.52 -8.07 7.97
CA GLN A 174 -17.72 -7.91 7.14
C GLN A 174 -17.96 -6.44 6.80
N ALA A 175 -18.44 -6.17 5.59
CA ALA A 175 -18.62 -4.82 5.05
C ALA A 175 -19.56 -3.92 5.87
N ASP A 176 -20.53 -4.51 6.56
CA ASP A 176 -21.51 -3.82 7.41
C ASP A 176 -21.03 -3.58 8.85
N ASN A 177 -19.85 -4.10 9.22
CA ASN A 177 -19.27 -3.85 10.53
C ASN A 177 -18.90 -2.35 10.69
N PRO A 178 -19.15 -1.73 11.85
CA PRO A 178 -18.80 -0.33 12.10
C PRO A 178 -17.37 0.05 11.72
N ALA A 179 -16.40 -0.85 11.92
CA ALA A 179 -15.01 -0.64 11.52
C ALA A 179 -14.84 -0.53 10.00
N GLN A 180 -15.48 -1.43 9.23
CA GLN A 180 -15.39 -1.41 7.77
C GLN A 180 -16.16 -0.23 7.18
N LEU A 181 -17.29 0.16 7.77
CA LEU A 181 -18.03 1.37 7.38
C LEU A 181 -17.19 2.64 7.62
N ALA A 182 -16.46 2.72 8.72
CA ALA A 182 -15.56 3.84 8.99
C ALA A 182 -14.40 3.87 7.96
N ILE A 183 -13.82 2.72 7.62
CA ILE A 183 -12.80 2.59 6.60
C ILE A 183 -13.33 3.01 5.22
N ALA A 184 -14.52 2.57 4.82
CA ALA A 184 -15.13 2.93 3.54
C ALA A 184 -15.36 4.44 3.42
N ARG A 185 -15.82 5.10 4.50
CA ARG A 185 -15.94 6.57 4.56
C ARG A 185 -14.60 7.26 4.36
N THR A 186 -13.54 6.77 5.03
CA THR A 186 -12.19 7.31 4.86
C THR A 186 -11.70 7.15 3.43
N VAL A 187 -11.88 5.99 2.81
CA VAL A 187 -11.53 5.77 1.40
C VAL A 187 -12.26 6.75 0.49
N SER A 188 -13.56 6.96 0.67
CA SER A 188 -14.34 7.94 -0.11
C SER A 188 -13.83 9.37 0.10
N GLN A 189 -13.59 9.78 1.34
CA GLN A 189 -13.12 11.13 1.68
C GLN A 189 -11.74 11.42 1.07
N PHE A 190 -10.78 10.50 1.24
CA PHE A 190 -9.41 10.72 0.77
C PHE A 190 -9.28 10.59 -0.75
N SER A 191 -10.01 9.67 -1.37
CA SER A 191 -10.01 9.51 -2.84
C SER A 191 -10.79 10.60 -3.58
N GLY A 192 -11.75 11.24 -2.91
CA GLY A 192 -12.71 12.14 -3.53
C GLY A 192 -13.75 11.40 -4.41
N VAL A 193 -13.78 10.07 -4.37
CA VAL A 193 -14.74 9.25 -5.09
C VAL A 193 -15.98 9.05 -4.20
N PRO A 194 -17.21 9.36 -4.68
CA PRO A 194 -18.42 9.09 -3.93
C PRO A 194 -18.50 7.61 -3.50
N ALA A 195 -18.89 7.33 -2.26
CA ALA A 195 -18.92 5.98 -1.71
C ALA A 195 -19.69 4.98 -2.59
N ALA A 196 -20.81 5.42 -3.19
CA ALA A 196 -21.61 4.59 -4.09
C ALA A 196 -20.93 4.27 -5.43
N SER A 197 -19.84 4.97 -5.78
CA SER A 197 -19.08 4.76 -7.01
C SER A 197 -17.80 3.96 -6.78
N ILE A 198 -17.48 3.62 -5.53
CA ILE A 198 -16.31 2.79 -5.19
C ILE A 198 -16.66 1.32 -5.44
N ALA A 199 -15.91 0.67 -6.30
CA ALA A 199 -16.03 -0.77 -6.47
C ALA A 199 -15.54 -1.50 -5.21
N VAL A 200 -16.29 -2.46 -4.71
CA VAL A 200 -15.92 -3.22 -3.52
C VAL A 200 -15.83 -4.70 -3.89
N GLY A 201 -14.71 -5.32 -3.55
CA GLY A 201 -14.47 -6.76 -3.64
C GLY A 201 -14.03 -7.31 -2.29
N ILE A 202 -13.55 -8.56 -2.29
CA ILE A 202 -12.96 -9.21 -1.10
C ILE A 202 -11.48 -9.43 -1.38
N ASP A 203 -10.62 -8.94 -0.48
CA ASP A 203 -9.17 -9.13 -0.57
C ASP A 203 -8.75 -10.55 -0.17
N GLY A 204 -7.53 -10.95 -0.52
CA GLY A 204 -6.97 -12.26 -0.15
C GLY A 204 -6.95 -12.56 1.35
N CYS A 205 -7.00 -11.54 2.19
CA CYS A 205 -7.11 -11.66 3.66
C CYS A 205 -8.56 -11.62 4.19
N GLY A 206 -9.57 -11.61 3.32
CA GLY A 206 -10.98 -11.73 3.68
C GLY A 206 -11.71 -10.43 4.01
N VAL A 207 -11.04 -9.25 4.03
CA VAL A 207 -11.71 -7.97 4.27
C VAL A 207 -12.10 -7.28 2.96
N PRO A 208 -13.00 -6.27 2.98
CA PRO A 208 -13.31 -5.46 1.82
C PRO A 208 -12.07 -4.83 1.18
N VAL A 209 -12.00 -4.88 -0.16
CA VAL A 209 -10.99 -4.20 -0.98
C VAL A 209 -11.70 -3.19 -1.88
N PHE A 210 -11.09 -2.01 -2.03
CA PHE A 210 -11.70 -0.86 -2.69
C PHE A 210 -11.05 -0.59 -4.04
N GLY A 211 -11.86 -0.43 -5.08
CA GLY A 211 -11.45 -0.07 -6.42
C GLY A 211 -11.77 1.39 -6.72
N VAL A 212 -10.75 2.16 -7.09
CA VAL A 212 -10.85 3.58 -7.44
C VAL A 212 -9.94 3.88 -8.64
N PRO A 213 -10.11 4.99 -9.36
CA PRO A 213 -9.19 5.41 -10.39
C PRO A 213 -7.75 5.57 -9.88
N VAL A 214 -6.74 5.27 -10.72
CA VAL A 214 -5.32 5.40 -10.33
C VAL A 214 -5.00 6.83 -9.86
N ARG A 215 -5.57 7.88 -10.52
CA ARG A 215 -5.41 9.26 -10.03
C ARG A 215 -5.98 9.47 -8.62
N ALA A 216 -7.06 8.79 -8.29
CA ALA A 216 -7.65 8.89 -6.96
C ALA A 216 -6.77 8.17 -5.91
N MET A 217 -6.08 7.08 -6.29
CA MET A 217 -5.06 6.45 -5.43
C MET A 217 -3.91 7.42 -5.13
N ALA A 218 -3.42 8.14 -6.14
CA ALA A 218 -2.39 9.16 -5.96
C ALA A 218 -2.89 10.29 -5.05
N LEU A 219 -4.11 10.79 -5.28
CA LEU A 219 -4.73 11.82 -4.46
C LEU A 219 -4.87 11.42 -2.98
N MET A 220 -5.21 10.15 -2.72
CA MET A 220 -5.27 9.63 -1.34
C MET A 220 -3.95 9.79 -0.61
N TYR A 221 -2.84 9.55 -1.28
CA TYR A 221 -1.50 9.67 -0.70
C TYR A 221 -1.04 11.13 -0.58
N ALA A 222 -1.36 11.99 -1.55
CA ALA A 222 -1.15 13.43 -1.41
C ALA A 222 -1.90 13.98 -0.18
N ARG A 223 -3.17 13.61 -0.01
CA ARG A 223 -4.00 14.01 1.14
C ARG A 223 -3.58 13.38 2.46
N LEU A 224 -2.96 12.20 2.42
CA LEU A 224 -2.44 11.57 3.64
C LEU A 224 -1.23 12.32 4.20
N VAL A 225 -0.32 12.79 3.33
CA VAL A 225 0.89 13.54 3.74
C VAL A 225 0.62 15.03 3.94
N ALA A 226 -0.40 15.58 3.27
CA ALA A 226 -0.81 16.98 3.36
C ALA A 226 -2.34 17.08 3.32
N PRO A 227 -3.04 16.73 4.42
CA PRO A 227 -4.49 16.77 4.45
C PRO A 227 -5.03 18.19 4.21
N PRO A 228 -6.05 18.37 3.34
CA PRO A 228 -6.61 19.68 3.10
C PRO A 228 -7.31 20.25 4.34
N ASP A 229 -7.37 21.59 4.43
CA ASP A 229 -8.00 22.30 5.56
C ASP A 229 -9.47 21.95 5.76
N GLY A 230 -10.16 21.51 4.70
CA GLY A 230 -11.56 21.06 4.76
C GLY A 230 -11.75 19.69 5.44
N PHE A 231 -10.68 18.97 5.79
CA PHE A 231 -10.78 17.76 6.60
C PHE A 231 -10.93 18.14 8.07
N ASP A 232 -11.66 17.32 8.84
CA ASP A 232 -11.78 17.51 10.29
C ASP A 232 -10.40 17.42 10.99
N ALA A 233 -10.32 18.00 12.19
CA ALA A 233 -9.05 18.08 12.94
C ALA A 233 -8.51 16.68 13.29
N ASP A 234 -9.40 15.72 13.58
CA ASP A 234 -9.01 14.37 13.99
C ASP A 234 -8.44 13.60 12.79
N ALA A 235 -9.03 13.73 11.59
CA ALA A 235 -8.48 13.12 10.37
C ALA A 235 -7.12 13.71 10.01
N ARG A 236 -6.93 15.03 10.16
CA ARG A 236 -5.63 15.69 9.94
C ARG A 236 -4.57 15.22 10.95
N ALA A 237 -4.91 15.18 12.22
CA ALA A 237 -4.02 14.70 13.28
C ALA A 237 -3.67 13.22 13.09
N ALA A 238 -4.65 12.39 12.72
CA ALA A 238 -4.45 10.97 12.43
C ALA A 238 -3.51 10.77 11.24
N SER A 239 -3.67 11.53 10.17
CA SER A 239 -2.78 11.48 9.01
C SER A 239 -1.33 11.80 9.38
N ALA A 240 -1.11 12.88 10.11
CA ALA A 240 0.23 13.27 10.59
C ALA A 240 0.86 12.17 11.47
N ARG A 241 0.07 11.57 12.38
CA ARG A 241 0.54 10.51 13.28
C ARG A 241 0.88 9.23 12.53
N ILE A 242 0.10 8.85 11.51
CA ILE A 242 0.35 7.70 10.65
C ILE A 242 1.62 7.91 9.83
N VAL A 243 1.77 9.07 9.16
CA VAL A 243 2.95 9.41 8.37
C VAL A 243 4.21 9.36 9.24
N ALA A 244 4.16 9.96 10.43
CA ALA A 244 5.27 9.93 11.38
C ALA A 244 5.62 8.49 11.82
N ALA A 245 4.61 7.65 12.12
CA ALA A 245 4.81 6.27 12.53
C ALA A 245 5.44 5.41 11.41
N MET A 246 4.93 5.52 10.16
CA MET A 246 5.48 4.79 9.01
C MET A 246 6.93 5.18 8.72
N ARG A 247 7.27 6.47 8.82
CA ARG A 247 8.63 6.96 8.57
C ARG A 247 9.60 6.58 9.69
N ALA A 248 9.14 6.58 10.93
CA ALA A 248 9.98 6.19 12.08
C ALA A 248 10.25 4.68 12.14
N HIS A 249 9.33 3.87 11.60
CA HIS A 249 9.38 2.41 11.69
C HIS A 249 9.08 1.74 10.34
N PRO A 250 9.83 2.06 9.27
CA PRO A 250 9.56 1.52 7.93
C PRO A 250 9.73 0.00 7.85
N GLU A 251 10.58 -0.59 8.71
CA GLU A 251 10.73 -2.05 8.82
C GLU A 251 9.44 -2.75 9.28
N LEU A 252 8.61 -2.09 10.08
CA LEU A 252 7.30 -2.62 10.49
C LEU A 252 6.23 -2.49 9.40
N VAL A 253 6.45 -1.59 8.44
CA VAL A 253 5.58 -1.47 7.24
C VAL A 253 5.89 -2.54 6.21
N GLY A 254 7.17 -2.79 5.95
CA GLY A 254 7.66 -3.74 4.94
C GLY A 254 8.34 -4.96 5.55
N GLY A 255 9.53 -4.78 6.05
CA GLY A 255 10.41 -5.79 6.60
C GLY A 255 11.82 -5.21 6.74
N THR A 256 12.72 -5.98 7.33
CA THR A 256 14.08 -5.48 7.63
C THR A 256 14.99 -5.50 6.40
N ARG A 257 14.68 -6.30 5.38
CA ARG A 257 15.51 -6.51 4.18
C ARG A 257 14.68 -6.69 2.92
N GLU A 258 15.25 -6.26 1.79
CA GLU A 258 14.72 -6.50 0.44
C GLU A 258 13.26 -6.06 0.25
N ARG A 259 12.85 -5.00 0.94
CA ARG A 259 11.50 -4.44 0.84
C ARG A 259 11.56 -2.99 0.37
N LEU A 260 11.06 -2.74 -0.84
CA LEU A 260 11.08 -1.41 -1.44
C LEU A 260 10.41 -0.36 -0.54
N ASP A 261 9.30 -0.71 0.13
CA ASP A 261 8.63 0.19 1.09
C ASP A 261 9.62 0.71 2.14
N THR A 262 10.38 -0.21 2.75
CA THR A 262 11.35 0.11 3.80
C THR A 262 12.52 0.91 3.25
N GLU A 263 13.11 0.46 2.15
CA GLU A 263 14.32 1.07 1.59
C GLU A 263 14.02 2.47 1.02
N LEU A 264 12.85 2.68 0.40
CA LEU A 264 12.45 3.97 -0.12
C LEU A 264 12.22 4.99 1.01
N MET A 265 11.50 4.59 2.08
CA MET A 265 11.29 5.47 3.23
C MET A 265 12.58 5.80 3.99
N ARG A 266 13.58 4.91 3.96
CA ARG A 266 14.91 5.17 4.55
C ARG A 266 15.80 6.03 3.68
N ALA A 267 15.69 5.89 2.35
CA ALA A 267 16.54 6.59 1.41
C ALA A 267 16.08 8.03 1.15
N ALA A 268 14.77 8.28 1.15
CA ALA A 268 14.19 9.56 0.76
C ALA A 268 13.50 10.25 1.95
N GLY A 269 13.99 11.42 2.32
CA GLY A 269 13.37 12.25 3.37
C GLY A 269 11.97 12.72 2.96
N GLY A 270 11.02 12.70 3.92
CA GLY A 270 9.65 13.17 3.67
C GLY A 270 8.79 12.24 2.80
N VAL A 271 9.21 11.00 2.59
CA VAL A 271 8.49 10.03 1.75
C VAL A 271 7.85 8.95 2.62
N ILE A 272 6.60 8.60 2.32
CA ILE A 272 5.97 7.34 2.72
C ILE A 272 5.64 6.54 1.47
N SER A 273 5.66 5.23 1.59
CA SER A 273 5.34 4.36 0.47
C SER A 273 4.64 3.09 0.89
N LYS A 274 3.84 2.54 -0.02
CA LYS A 274 3.12 1.30 0.25
C LYS A 274 2.90 0.47 -1.00
N VAL A 275 3.35 -0.75 -0.90
CA VAL A 275 3.08 -1.79 -1.89
C VAL A 275 1.61 -2.22 -1.88
N GLY A 276 1.02 -2.39 -3.06
CA GLY A 276 -0.18 -3.20 -3.30
C GLY A 276 0.18 -4.48 -4.04
N ALA A 277 -0.65 -5.51 -3.98
CA ALA A 277 -0.51 -6.68 -4.84
C ALA A 277 -0.90 -6.33 -6.29
N GLU A 278 -0.62 -7.23 -7.23
CA GLU A 278 -1.00 -7.10 -8.63
C GLU A 278 -0.40 -5.85 -9.32
N GLY A 279 0.87 -5.57 -9.06
CA GLY A 279 1.58 -4.45 -9.70
C GLY A 279 1.14 -3.07 -9.24
N VAL A 280 0.45 -2.93 -8.10
CA VAL A 280 0.07 -1.63 -7.53
C VAL A 280 1.16 -1.12 -6.59
N TYR A 281 1.42 0.19 -6.64
CA TYR A 281 2.28 0.89 -5.69
C TYR A 281 1.83 2.34 -5.50
N THR A 282 2.00 2.85 -4.30
CA THR A 282 1.64 4.23 -3.97
C THR A 282 2.72 4.89 -3.13
N VAL A 283 2.92 6.18 -3.35
CA VAL A 283 3.88 7.01 -2.62
C VAL A 283 3.22 8.33 -2.23
N GLY A 284 3.49 8.79 -1.03
CA GLY A 284 3.19 10.14 -0.57
C GLY A 284 4.50 10.89 -0.30
N VAL A 285 4.61 12.12 -0.77
CA VAL A 285 5.74 13.02 -0.54
C VAL A 285 5.24 14.20 0.26
N GLU A 286 5.80 14.40 1.45
CA GLU A 286 5.46 15.53 2.32
C GLU A 286 5.75 16.87 1.63
N PRO A 287 5.10 17.98 2.03
CA PRO A 287 5.37 19.30 1.50
C PRO A 287 6.85 19.66 1.52
N SER A 288 7.33 20.20 0.41
CA SER A 288 8.73 20.57 0.18
C SER A 288 8.82 21.81 -0.70
N ALA A 289 10.02 22.38 -0.90
CA ALA A 289 10.20 23.52 -1.80
C ALA A 289 9.76 23.21 -3.25
N ARG A 290 9.95 21.97 -3.70
CA ARG A 290 9.52 21.52 -5.03
C ARG A 290 8.01 21.19 -5.10
N TRP A 291 7.47 20.64 -4.05
CA TRP A 291 6.07 20.20 -3.92
C TRP A 291 5.42 20.86 -2.70
N PRO A 292 5.10 22.17 -2.74
CA PRO A 292 4.66 22.92 -1.56
C PRO A 292 3.36 22.38 -0.93
N ARG A 293 2.54 21.68 -1.73
CA ARG A 293 1.27 21.07 -1.31
C ARG A 293 1.39 19.55 -1.11
N GLY A 294 2.63 19.02 -1.08
CA GLY A 294 2.86 17.57 -1.11
C GLY A 294 2.58 16.97 -2.48
N LEU A 295 2.84 15.68 -2.62
CA LEU A 295 2.64 14.92 -3.85
C LEU A 295 2.18 13.50 -3.52
N GLY A 296 1.25 12.97 -4.30
CA GLY A 296 0.92 11.55 -4.34
C GLY A 296 1.30 10.95 -5.69
N LEU A 297 1.87 9.76 -5.66
CA LEU A 297 2.14 8.94 -6.83
C LEU A 297 1.40 7.62 -6.70
N ALA A 298 0.76 7.17 -7.76
CA ALA A 298 0.21 5.82 -7.87
C ALA A 298 0.53 5.21 -9.22
N LEU A 299 0.74 3.90 -9.23
CA LEU A 299 0.95 3.16 -10.46
C LEU A 299 0.25 1.80 -10.43
N LYS A 300 -0.03 1.29 -11.62
CA LYS A 300 -0.55 -0.06 -11.87
C LYS A 300 0.21 -0.67 -13.04
N ILE A 301 0.87 -1.79 -12.81
CA ILE A 301 1.44 -2.63 -13.86
C ILE A 301 0.35 -3.59 -14.34
N GLU A 302 0.05 -3.59 -15.63
CA GLU A 302 -1.10 -4.31 -16.22
C GLU A 302 -1.07 -5.81 -15.93
N ASP A 303 0.06 -6.45 -16.15
CA ASP A 303 0.26 -7.89 -15.95
C ASP A 303 0.49 -8.29 -14.48
N GLY A 304 0.47 -7.32 -13.56
CA GLY A 304 0.67 -7.55 -12.13
C GLY A 304 2.12 -7.85 -11.74
N GLU A 305 3.11 -7.60 -12.61
CA GLU A 305 4.51 -7.90 -12.31
C GLU A 305 5.04 -7.07 -11.13
N ASP A 306 5.33 -7.77 -10.04
CA ASP A 306 5.64 -7.18 -8.75
C ASP A 306 7.13 -7.09 -8.45
N ARG A 307 7.99 -7.86 -9.14
CA ARG A 307 9.38 -8.02 -8.75
C ARG A 307 10.34 -7.15 -9.56
N ARG A 308 10.19 -7.12 -10.88
CA ARG A 308 11.10 -6.41 -11.79
C ARG A 308 10.48 -5.15 -12.39
N ALA A 309 9.18 -5.16 -12.75
CA ALA A 309 8.58 -3.99 -13.37
C ALA A 309 8.23 -2.92 -12.34
N ARG A 310 7.47 -3.26 -11.30
CA ARG A 310 7.00 -2.30 -10.31
C ARG A 310 8.13 -1.49 -9.64
N PRO A 311 9.22 -2.10 -9.08
CA PRO A 311 10.28 -1.32 -8.47
C PRO A 311 10.95 -0.35 -9.44
N THR A 312 11.26 -0.82 -10.65
CA THR A 312 11.86 0.01 -11.71
C THR A 312 11.01 1.23 -12.01
N VAL A 313 9.67 1.04 -12.17
CA VAL A 313 8.76 2.15 -12.46
C VAL A 313 8.65 3.13 -11.29
N VAL A 314 8.61 2.65 -10.05
CA VAL A 314 8.58 3.51 -8.85
C VAL A 314 9.79 4.43 -8.81
N ILE A 315 11.00 3.86 -8.89
CA ILE A 315 12.24 4.64 -8.76
C ILE A 315 12.38 5.62 -9.92
N GLU A 316 12.12 5.19 -11.15
CA GLU A 316 12.21 6.06 -12.31
C GLU A 316 11.18 7.20 -12.26
N SER A 317 9.94 6.93 -11.85
CA SER A 317 8.92 7.97 -11.70
C SER A 317 9.33 9.02 -10.66
N LEU A 318 9.83 8.60 -9.51
CA LEU A 318 10.29 9.51 -8.45
C LEU A 318 11.53 10.31 -8.88
N ARG A 319 12.44 9.71 -9.66
CA ARG A 319 13.58 10.41 -10.27
C ARG A 319 13.09 11.51 -11.22
N GLN A 320 12.18 11.20 -12.15
CA GLN A 320 11.64 12.18 -13.10
C GLN A 320 10.87 13.30 -12.40
N LEU A 321 10.17 13.00 -11.30
CA LEU A 321 9.49 13.99 -10.47
C LEU A 321 10.46 14.81 -9.61
N GLY A 322 11.75 14.44 -9.55
CA GLY A 322 12.77 15.12 -8.74
C GLY A 322 12.52 14.99 -7.24
N VAL A 323 11.99 13.83 -6.84
CA VAL A 323 11.77 13.47 -5.42
C VAL A 323 13.04 12.83 -4.83
N LEU A 324 13.78 12.09 -5.66
CA LEU A 324 15.01 11.39 -5.26
C LEU A 324 16.22 12.23 -5.68
N ASP A 325 17.11 12.50 -4.74
CA ASP A 325 18.44 13.03 -4.99
C ASP A 325 19.43 11.92 -5.39
N ASP A 326 20.67 12.30 -5.72
CA ASP A 326 21.69 11.35 -6.18
C ASP A 326 22.05 10.30 -5.11
N ASP A 327 22.04 10.67 -3.83
CA ASP A 327 22.32 9.76 -2.73
C ASP A 327 21.19 8.73 -2.57
N ALA A 328 19.94 9.15 -2.64
CA ALA A 328 18.79 8.26 -2.61
C ALA A 328 18.78 7.32 -3.83
N LEU A 329 19.08 7.84 -5.02
CA LEU A 329 19.19 7.04 -6.24
C LEU A 329 20.29 5.99 -6.14
N ALA A 330 21.45 6.35 -5.57
CA ALA A 330 22.55 5.39 -5.36
C ALA A 330 22.15 4.26 -4.39
N ARG A 331 21.46 4.58 -3.28
CA ARG A 331 20.95 3.58 -2.33
C ARG A 331 19.88 2.67 -2.94
N LEU A 332 19.03 3.21 -3.79
CA LEU A 332 17.92 2.50 -4.42
C LEU A 332 18.27 1.85 -5.76
N ALA A 333 19.53 1.95 -6.22
CA ALA A 333 20.00 1.38 -7.48
C ALA A 333 19.62 -0.11 -7.68
N PRO A 334 19.64 -0.99 -6.64
CA PRO A 334 19.21 -2.38 -6.77
C PRO A 334 17.74 -2.56 -7.17
N TYR A 335 16.90 -1.53 -7.00
CA TYR A 335 15.48 -1.53 -7.37
C TYR A 335 15.20 -0.80 -8.68
N ALA A 336 16.14 0.02 -9.17
CA ALA A 336 15.95 0.85 -10.35
C ALA A 336 16.20 0.08 -11.66
N LYS A 337 17.18 -0.81 -11.65
CA LYS A 337 17.64 -1.56 -12.82
C LYS A 337 18.16 -2.91 -12.40
N PHE A 338 17.76 -3.95 -13.11
CA PHE A 338 18.18 -5.32 -12.83
C PHE A 338 19.00 -5.87 -13.99
N VAL A 339 20.11 -6.52 -13.66
CA VAL A 339 20.94 -7.25 -14.62
C VAL A 339 20.35 -8.65 -14.82
N VAL A 340 20.09 -9.02 -16.08
CA VAL A 340 19.69 -10.37 -16.44
C VAL A 340 20.95 -11.22 -16.61
N ARG A 341 21.07 -12.28 -15.82
CA ARG A 341 22.21 -13.21 -15.85
C ARG A 341 21.80 -14.57 -16.40
N ASN A 342 22.70 -15.23 -17.12
CA ASN A 342 22.54 -16.63 -17.48
C ASN A 342 22.91 -17.55 -16.30
N HIS A 343 22.76 -18.87 -16.49
CA HIS A 343 23.06 -19.85 -15.43
C HIS A 343 24.57 -19.92 -15.06
N ARG A 344 25.47 -19.37 -15.86
CA ARG A 344 26.90 -19.24 -15.55
C ARG A 344 27.23 -17.97 -14.79
N GLY A 345 26.26 -17.04 -14.65
CA GLY A 345 26.45 -15.75 -14.01
C GLY A 345 26.83 -14.61 -14.97
N ASP A 346 26.97 -14.88 -16.29
CA ASP A 346 27.30 -13.85 -17.28
C ASP A 346 26.11 -12.87 -17.44
N GLU A 347 26.43 -11.59 -17.61
CA GLU A 347 25.43 -10.56 -17.93
C GLU A 347 24.99 -10.71 -19.38
N VAL A 348 23.69 -10.92 -19.61
CA VAL A 348 23.13 -11.19 -20.95
C VAL A 348 22.05 -10.20 -21.35
N GLY A 349 21.63 -9.34 -20.45
CA GLY A 349 20.61 -8.31 -20.67
C GLY A 349 20.33 -7.52 -19.41
N GLU A 350 19.29 -6.70 -19.47
CA GLU A 350 18.85 -5.85 -18.37
C GLU A 350 17.34 -5.66 -18.34
N VAL A 351 16.83 -5.36 -17.17
CA VAL A 351 15.49 -4.80 -16.95
C VAL A 351 15.69 -3.29 -16.74
N ARG A 352 15.06 -2.47 -17.56
CA ARG A 352 15.24 -1.02 -17.53
C ARG A 352 13.92 -0.26 -17.72
N PRO A 353 13.80 0.98 -17.21
CA PRO A 353 12.68 1.84 -17.54
C PRO A 353 12.71 2.20 -19.03
N ALA A 354 11.53 2.32 -19.64
CA ALA A 354 11.35 2.64 -21.06
C ALA A 354 10.24 3.68 -21.24
N PHE A 355 10.20 4.72 -20.38
CA PHE A 355 9.16 5.72 -20.39
C PHE A 355 9.65 7.10 -19.93
N GLU A 356 8.90 8.11 -20.36
CA GLU A 356 8.95 9.46 -19.81
C GLU A 356 7.54 9.87 -19.39
N LEU A 357 7.41 10.51 -18.24
CA LEU A 357 6.13 11.00 -17.74
C LEU A 357 5.71 12.26 -18.51
N GLU A 358 4.46 12.29 -18.95
CA GLU A 358 3.82 13.48 -19.53
C GLU A 358 3.42 14.45 -18.42
N ARG A 359 3.73 15.75 -18.61
CA ARG A 359 3.47 16.84 -17.65
C ARG A 359 2.43 17.79 -18.17
#